data_9b7b0da5caf1ddea5b44c286bdf9d0d5
#
_entry.id   9b7b0da5caf1ddea5b44c286bdf9d0d5
#
_cell.length_a   1.000
_cell.length_b   1.000
_cell.length_c   1.000
_cell.angle_alpha   90.00
_cell.angle_beta   90.00
_cell.angle_gamma   90.00
#
_symmetry.space_group_name_H-M   'P 1'
#
loop_
_entity.id
_entity.type
_entity.pdbx_description
1 polymer ?
#
loop_
_entity_poly.entity_id
_entity_poly.type
_entity_poly.pdbx_seq_one_letter_code
_entity_poly.pdbx_strand_id
1 'polypeptide(L)'
;MISFNIPPHVGTEEKYILEAIANHKICGDGEFCKKCSGWFEKKTGTEKALLTTSCTHATEMAAILAEIKPGDEIIMPSYTFVSTADAFVLRGAKIVFVDIRPDTMNIDEKLIEKAITKKTKAIVPVHYAGVACEMDTIMDIARRHNLIVIEDA
;
A
#
# COMPACT_ATOMS: atom_id res chain seq x y z
N MET A 1 26.00 -4.94 17.85
CA MET A 1 24.65 -5.53 17.64
C MET A 1 23.98 -4.72 16.55
N ILE A 2 23.45 -5.35 15.51
CA ILE A 2 22.68 -4.66 14.45
C ILE A 2 21.24 -4.63 14.91
N SER A 3 20.66 -3.42 15.06
CA SER A 3 19.27 -3.26 15.44
C SER A 3 18.35 -3.58 14.23
N PHE A 4 17.20 -4.18 14.50
CA PHE A 4 16.22 -4.52 13.47
C PHE A 4 15.66 -3.26 12.79
N ASN A 5 15.32 -2.25 13.58
CA ASN A 5 14.81 -0.99 13.09
C ASN A 5 15.26 0.16 14.01
N ILE A 6 15.76 1.24 13.42
CA ILE A 6 16.05 2.50 14.11
C ILE A 6 15.44 3.61 13.27
N PRO A 7 14.46 4.37 13.79
CA PRO A 7 13.93 5.52 13.08
C PRO A 7 15.06 6.49 12.71
N PRO A 8 15.15 6.95 11.47
CA PRO A 8 16.19 7.87 11.07
C PRO A 8 15.98 9.24 11.76
N HIS A 9 17.09 9.83 12.21
CA HIS A 9 17.13 11.20 12.72
C HIS A 9 18.20 11.95 11.93
N VAL A 10 17.79 12.94 11.15
CA VAL A 10 18.68 13.70 10.25
C VAL A 10 19.06 15.07 10.81
N GLY A 11 18.51 15.44 12.00
CA GLY A 11 18.85 16.66 12.72
C GLY A 11 18.09 17.92 12.28
N THR A 12 17.08 17.78 11.44
CA THR A 12 16.24 18.92 10.98
C THR A 12 14.80 18.84 11.47
N GLU A 13 14.44 17.77 12.16
CA GLU A 13 13.07 17.49 12.59
C GLU A 13 12.50 18.57 13.50
N GLU A 14 13.29 18.97 14.52
CA GLU A 14 12.88 20.00 15.47
C GLU A 14 12.57 21.33 14.78
N LYS A 15 13.38 21.72 13.79
CA LYS A 15 13.16 22.93 13.00
C LYS A 15 11.78 22.91 12.32
N TYR A 16 11.44 21.81 11.68
CA TYR A 16 10.15 21.69 10.98
C TYR A 16 8.96 21.60 11.92
N ILE A 17 9.13 20.96 13.09
CA ILE A 17 8.10 20.92 14.12
C ILE A 17 7.83 22.34 14.64
N LEU A 18 8.88 23.12 14.98
CA LEU A 18 8.75 24.49 15.45
C LEU A 18 8.12 25.40 14.38
N GLU A 19 8.48 25.22 13.10
CA GLU A 19 7.87 25.94 11.99
C GLU A 19 6.37 25.63 11.87
N ALA A 20 5.96 24.35 12.00
CA ALA A 20 4.55 23.97 11.98
C ALA A 20 3.76 24.59 13.13
N ILE A 21 4.35 24.66 14.33
CA ILE A 21 3.75 25.32 15.50
C ILE A 21 3.61 26.82 15.25
N ALA A 22 4.66 27.48 14.76
CA ALA A 22 4.64 28.91 14.47
C ALA A 22 3.60 29.29 13.41
N ASN A 23 3.34 28.41 12.47
CA ASN A 23 2.31 28.59 11.45
C ASN A 23 0.87 28.32 11.98
N HIS A 24 0.71 28.01 13.28
CA HIS A 24 -0.57 27.67 13.90
C HIS A 24 -1.36 26.56 13.16
N LYS A 25 -0.64 25.63 12.53
CA LYS A 25 -1.24 24.55 11.72
C LYS A 25 -0.57 23.20 12.03
N ILE A 26 -0.92 22.64 13.18
CA ILE A 26 -0.45 21.34 13.66
C ILE A 26 -1.46 20.21 13.46
N CYS A 27 -2.51 20.44 12.68
CA CYS A 27 -3.48 19.45 12.25
C CYS A 27 -3.13 18.90 10.85
N GLY A 28 -3.83 17.86 10.42
CA GLY A 28 -3.69 17.33 9.05
C GLY A 28 -3.96 18.37 7.97
N ASP A 29 -3.52 18.08 6.76
CA ASP A 29 -3.67 18.91 5.56
C ASP A 29 -3.03 20.31 5.69
N GLY A 30 -1.95 20.39 6.45
CA GLY A 30 -1.14 21.61 6.60
C GLY A 30 -0.16 21.82 5.45
N GLU A 31 0.70 22.85 5.60
CA GLU A 31 1.68 23.19 4.58
C GLU A 31 2.68 22.07 4.29
N PHE A 32 3.14 21.35 5.34
CA PHE A 32 4.04 20.22 5.17
C PHE A 32 3.38 19.04 4.45
N CYS A 33 2.10 18.77 4.70
CA CYS A 33 1.37 17.77 3.93
C CYS A 33 1.34 18.13 2.44
N LYS A 34 1.07 19.38 2.10
CA LYS A 34 1.07 19.86 0.71
C LYS A 34 2.45 19.78 0.07
N LYS A 35 3.50 20.15 0.80
CA LYS A 35 4.91 20.04 0.33
C LYS A 35 5.27 18.57 0.05
N CYS A 36 4.93 17.66 0.97
CA CYS A 36 5.21 16.23 0.80
C CYS A 36 4.41 15.63 -0.36
N SER A 37 3.10 15.88 -0.44
CA SER A 37 2.25 15.40 -1.53
C SER A 37 2.78 15.88 -2.88
N GLY A 38 3.06 17.18 -3.03
CA GLY A 38 3.61 17.73 -4.26
C GLY A 38 5.01 17.19 -4.62
N TRP A 39 5.82 16.84 -3.61
CA TRP A 39 7.10 16.19 -3.86
C TRP A 39 6.92 14.77 -4.42
N PHE A 40 5.99 13.98 -3.83
CA PHE A 40 5.67 12.64 -4.32
C PHE A 40 5.08 12.69 -5.73
N GLU A 41 4.10 13.54 -5.98
CA GLU A 41 3.48 13.73 -7.31
C GLU A 41 4.55 14.02 -8.37
N LYS A 42 5.46 14.95 -8.08
CA LYS A 42 6.56 15.29 -8.99
C LYS A 42 7.58 14.16 -9.16
N LYS A 43 7.90 13.45 -8.06
CA LYS A 43 8.95 12.42 -8.06
C LYS A 43 8.51 11.14 -8.75
N THR A 44 7.26 10.75 -8.58
CA THR A 44 6.70 9.48 -9.09
C THR A 44 5.91 9.66 -10.38
N GLY A 45 5.54 10.89 -10.73
CA GLY A 45 4.66 11.15 -11.87
C GLY A 45 3.19 10.79 -11.62
N THR A 46 2.83 10.46 -10.37
CA THR A 46 1.44 10.17 -10.01
C THR A 46 0.59 11.44 -10.08
N GLU A 47 -0.68 11.29 -10.45
CA GLU A 47 -1.62 12.41 -10.55
C GLU A 47 -1.95 12.99 -9.16
N LYS A 48 -2.01 12.15 -8.11
CA LYS A 48 -2.36 12.56 -6.77
C LYS A 48 -1.62 11.76 -5.71
N ALA A 49 -1.12 12.44 -4.68
CA ALA A 49 -0.55 11.84 -3.49
C ALA A 49 -1.28 12.33 -2.24
N LEU A 50 -1.72 11.41 -1.40
CA LEU A 50 -2.39 11.68 -0.14
C LEU A 50 -1.57 11.10 1.01
N LEU A 51 -1.29 11.91 2.02
CA LEU A 51 -0.59 11.46 3.22
C LEU A 51 -1.59 10.89 4.24
N THR A 52 -1.20 9.79 4.84
CA THR A 52 -1.93 9.16 5.95
C THR A 52 -1.04 9.06 7.17
N THR A 53 -1.62 8.73 8.31
CA THR A 53 -0.88 8.59 9.57
C THR A 53 -0.11 7.27 9.67
N SER A 54 -0.42 6.31 8.81
CA SER A 54 0.24 5.00 8.75
C SER A 54 -0.05 4.31 7.40
N CYS A 55 0.75 3.30 7.05
CA CYS A 55 0.46 2.42 5.91
C CYS A 55 -0.88 1.69 6.10
N THR A 56 -1.22 1.28 7.32
CA THR A 56 -2.53 0.69 7.64
C THR A 56 -3.68 1.58 7.19
N HIS A 57 -3.66 2.87 7.54
CA HIS A 57 -4.70 3.80 7.10
C HIS A 57 -4.64 4.09 5.60
N ALA A 58 -3.46 3.98 4.96
CA ALA A 58 -3.34 4.09 3.51
C ALA A 58 -4.05 2.94 2.80
N THR A 59 -3.86 1.70 3.28
CA THR A 59 -4.53 0.52 2.72
C THR A 59 -6.04 0.53 2.99
N GLU A 60 -6.48 0.98 4.17
CA GLU A 60 -7.92 1.20 4.45
C GLU A 60 -8.54 2.23 3.51
N MET A 61 -7.84 3.34 3.26
CA MET A 61 -8.28 4.36 2.30
C MET A 61 -8.32 3.81 0.87
N ALA A 62 -7.33 3.02 0.47
CA ALA A 62 -7.31 2.37 -0.83
C ALA A 62 -8.50 1.41 -1.00
N ALA A 63 -8.85 0.65 0.03
CA ALA A 63 -10.03 -0.22 0.02
C ALA A 63 -11.35 0.55 -0.14
N ILE A 64 -11.45 1.76 0.44
CA ILE A 64 -12.60 2.66 0.25
C ILE A 64 -12.64 3.18 -1.18
N LEU A 65 -11.52 3.69 -1.70
CA LEU A 65 -11.40 4.25 -3.05
C LEU A 65 -11.64 3.20 -4.15
N ALA A 66 -11.24 1.95 -3.90
CA ALA A 66 -11.52 0.82 -4.77
C ALA A 66 -12.98 0.33 -4.69
N GLU A 67 -13.81 0.95 -3.86
CA GLU A 67 -15.22 0.58 -3.63
C GLU A 67 -15.40 -0.89 -3.26
N ILE A 68 -14.53 -1.41 -2.41
CA ILE A 68 -14.60 -2.80 -1.92
C ILE A 68 -15.88 -3.01 -1.11
N LYS A 69 -16.58 -4.10 -1.39
CA LYS A 69 -17.90 -4.43 -0.83
C LYS A 69 -17.91 -5.85 -0.24
N PRO A 70 -18.90 -6.15 0.62
CA PRO A 70 -19.09 -7.51 1.11
C PRO A 70 -19.26 -8.51 -0.03
N GLY A 71 -18.45 -9.58 0.03
CA GLY A 71 -18.44 -10.66 -0.96
C GLY A 71 -17.44 -10.49 -2.10
N ASP A 72 -16.79 -9.32 -2.23
CA ASP A 72 -15.63 -9.16 -3.11
C ASP A 72 -14.47 -10.02 -2.62
N GLU A 73 -13.66 -10.52 -3.54
CA GLU A 73 -12.45 -11.29 -3.23
C GLU A 73 -11.20 -10.47 -3.56
N ILE A 74 -10.25 -10.48 -2.62
CA ILE A 74 -8.99 -9.76 -2.73
C ILE A 74 -7.84 -10.76 -2.69
N ILE A 75 -7.05 -10.80 -3.74
CA ILE A 75 -5.87 -11.68 -3.84
C ILE A 75 -4.66 -10.96 -3.23
N MET A 76 -3.96 -11.62 -2.32
CA MET A 76 -2.73 -11.09 -1.70
C MET A 76 -1.80 -12.24 -1.27
N PRO A 77 -0.50 -11.95 -0.99
CA PRO A 77 0.39 -12.97 -0.47
C PRO A 77 -0.03 -13.43 0.92
N SER A 78 0.22 -14.70 1.23
CA SER A 78 0.02 -15.25 2.57
C SER A 78 1.05 -14.75 3.60
N TYR A 79 2.16 -14.18 3.13
CA TYR A 79 3.23 -13.62 3.95
C TYR A 79 3.22 -12.09 3.85
N THR A 80 2.56 -11.47 4.80
CA THR A 80 2.45 -10.00 4.93
C THR A 80 2.09 -9.62 6.37
N PHE A 81 2.13 -8.34 6.68
CA PHE A 81 1.60 -7.85 7.94
C PHE A 81 0.07 -7.91 7.94
N VAL A 82 -0.52 -8.18 9.08
CA VAL A 82 -1.98 -8.43 9.22
C VAL A 82 -2.83 -7.27 8.69
N SER A 83 -2.39 -6.03 8.83
CA SER A 83 -3.16 -4.86 8.38
C SER A 83 -3.37 -4.79 6.87
N THR A 84 -2.52 -5.46 6.07
CA THR A 84 -2.75 -5.58 4.64
C THR A 84 -4.08 -6.29 4.35
N ALA A 85 -4.41 -7.33 5.13
CA ALA A 85 -5.67 -8.06 4.99
C ALA A 85 -6.83 -7.33 5.67
N ASP A 86 -6.61 -6.79 6.87
CA ASP A 86 -7.64 -6.16 7.70
C ASP A 86 -8.33 -5.01 6.98
N ALA A 87 -7.60 -4.21 6.21
CA ALA A 87 -8.13 -3.11 5.43
C ALA A 87 -9.32 -3.51 4.54
N PHE A 88 -9.26 -4.68 3.95
CA PHE A 88 -10.31 -5.20 3.05
C PHE A 88 -11.37 -5.99 3.81
N VAL A 89 -10.97 -6.72 4.86
CA VAL A 89 -11.90 -7.45 5.74
C VAL A 89 -12.88 -6.49 6.41
N LEU A 90 -12.43 -5.32 6.85
CA LEU A 90 -13.27 -4.26 7.41
C LEU A 90 -14.37 -3.79 6.42
N ARG A 91 -14.16 -3.97 5.11
CA ARG A 91 -15.15 -3.69 4.06
C ARG A 91 -16.03 -4.91 3.72
N GLY A 92 -15.82 -6.03 4.41
CA GLY A 92 -16.57 -7.27 4.19
C GLY A 92 -16.04 -8.12 3.03
N ALA A 93 -14.85 -7.84 2.53
CA ALA A 93 -14.22 -8.67 1.51
C ALA A 93 -13.71 -9.99 2.08
N LYS A 94 -13.59 -10.97 1.21
CA LYS A 94 -12.93 -12.25 1.47
C LYS A 94 -11.50 -12.19 0.94
N ILE A 95 -10.53 -12.53 1.78
CA ILE A 95 -9.14 -12.62 1.36
C ILE A 95 -8.89 -13.97 0.71
N VAL A 96 -8.22 -13.94 -0.44
CA VAL A 96 -7.75 -15.12 -1.18
C VAL A 96 -6.22 -15.09 -1.12
N PHE A 97 -5.65 -15.88 -0.23
CA PHE A 97 -4.22 -15.94 -0.08
C PHE A 97 -3.59 -16.77 -1.20
N VAL A 98 -2.50 -16.23 -1.73
CA VAL A 98 -1.61 -16.88 -2.69
C VAL A 98 -0.25 -17.04 -2.03
N ASP A 99 0.43 -18.14 -2.34
CA ASP A 99 1.74 -18.41 -1.75
C ASP A 99 2.81 -17.46 -2.31
N ILE A 100 3.93 -17.43 -1.62
CA ILE A 100 5.07 -16.56 -1.92
C ILE A 100 6.17 -17.32 -2.64
N ARG A 101 7.00 -16.58 -3.35
CA ARG A 101 8.27 -17.08 -3.90
C ARG A 101 9.30 -17.23 -2.77
N PRO A 102 10.01 -18.36 -2.69
CA PRO A 102 11.00 -18.59 -1.62
C PRO A 102 12.25 -17.71 -1.74
N ASP A 103 12.53 -17.17 -2.94
CA ASP A 103 13.70 -16.35 -3.22
C ASP A 103 13.52 -14.86 -2.85
N THR A 104 12.30 -14.33 -2.94
CA THR A 104 12.02 -12.91 -2.70
C THR A 104 11.04 -12.67 -1.55
N MET A 105 10.31 -13.69 -1.10
CA MET A 105 9.16 -13.59 -0.18
C MET A 105 7.97 -12.80 -0.72
N ASN A 106 8.03 -12.35 -1.98
CA ASN A 106 6.93 -11.69 -2.66
C ASN A 106 5.91 -12.71 -3.16
N ILE A 107 4.70 -12.26 -3.46
CA ILE A 107 3.65 -13.10 -4.05
C ILE A 107 4.19 -13.85 -5.28
N ASP A 108 3.87 -15.15 -5.40
CA ASP A 108 4.18 -15.90 -6.62
C ASP A 108 3.17 -15.53 -7.72
N GLU A 109 3.62 -14.71 -8.64
CA GLU A 109 2.81 -14.19 -9.76
C GLU A 109 2.19 -15.29 -10.63
N LYS A 110 2.82 -16.47 -10.68
CA LYS A 110 2.34 -17.63 -11.47
C LYS A 110 1.10 -18.28 -10.87
N LEU A 111 0.84 -18.03 -9.59
CA LEU A 111 -0.29 -18.60 -8.88
C LEU A 111 -1.51 -17.66 -8.88
N ILE A 112 -1.34 -16.38 -9.18
CA ILE A 112 -2.40 -15.36 -9.10
C ILE A 112 -3.57 -15.73 -10.01
N GLU A 113 -3.30 -16.04 -11.27
CA GLU A 113 -4.37 -16.26 -12.27
C GLU A 113 -5.28 -17.43 -11.91
N LYS A 114 -4.73 -18.47 -11.26
CA LYS A 114 -5.51 -19.63 -10.79
C LYS A 114 -6.43 -19.30 -9.61
N ALA A 115 -6.12 -18.23 -8.87
CA ALA A 115 -6.90 -17.78 -7.73
C ALA A 115 -8.05 -16.83 -8.13
N ILE A 116 -8.07 -16.35 -9.38
CA ILE A 116 -9.09 -15.43 -9.86
C ILE A 116 -10.43 -16.13 -10.02
N THR A 117 -11.47 -15.48 -9.49
CA THR A 117 -12.88 -15.88 -9.66
C THR A 117 -13.69 -14.69 -10.21
N LYS A 118 -14.97 -14.90 -10.44
CA LYS A 118 -15.91 -13.83 -10.85
C LYS A 118 -16.13 -12.77 -9.75
N LYS A 119 -15.68 -13.05 -8.52
CA LYS A 119 -15.78 -12.14 -7.37
C LYS A 119 -14.49 -11.39 -7.09
N THR A 120 -13.39 -11.75 -7.76
CA THR A 120 -12.11 -11.08 -7.57
C THR A 120 -12.22 -9.63 -8.03
N LYS A 121 -11.89 -8.71 -7.14
CA LYS A 121 -11.96 -7.27 -7.34
C LYS A 121 -10.58 -6.62 -7.45
N ALA A 122 -9.62 -7.08 -6.65
CA ALA A 122 -8.28 -6.51 -6.61
C ALA A 122 -7.20 -7.56 -6.34
N ILE A 123 -5.98 -7.21 -6.75
CA ILE A 123 -4.73 -7.88 -6.37
C ILE A 123 -3.93 -6.88 -5.53
N VAL A 124 -3.42 -7.36 -4.38
CA VAL A 124 -2.62 -6.56 -3.45
C VAL A 124 -1.24 -7.19 -3.33
N PRO A 125 -0.29 -6.86 -4.22
CA PRO A 125 1.10 -7.29 -4.07
C PRO A 125 1.76 -6.53 -2.91
N VAL A 126 2.67 -7.18 -2.19
CA VAL A 126 3.48 -6.60 -1.12
C VAL A 126 4.94 -6.62 -1.55
N HIS A 127 5.58 -5.46 -1.60
CA HIS A 127 7.00 -5.33 -1.94
C HIS A 127 7.87 -5.62 -0.71
N TYR A 128 8.00 -6.90 -0.38
CA TYR A 128 8.61 -7.33 0.87
C TYR A 128 10.07 -6.86 0.98
N ALA A 129 10.39 -6.23 2.10
CA ALA A 129 11.73 -5.68 2.40
C ALA A 129 12.30 -4.76 1.30
N GLY A 130 11.45 -4.06 0.55
CA GLY A 130 11.85 -3.15 -0.53
C GLY A 130 12.21 -3.84 -1.85
N VAL A 131 11.94 -5.14 -1.97
CA VAL A 131 12.11 -5.88 -3.23
C VAL A 131 10.81 -5.84 -4.02
N ALA A 132 10.85 -5.30 -5.24
CA ALA A 132 9.67 -5.21 -6.09
C ALA A 132 9.12 -6.59 -6.48
N CYS A 133 7.79 -6.73 -6.49
CA CYS A 133 7.12 -7.86 -7.11
C CYS A 133 7.32 -7.86 -8.64
N GLU A 134 7.01 -8.96 -9.31
CA GLU A 134 7.00 -9.07 -10.78
C GLU A 134 5.82 -8.28 -11.38
N MET A 135 5.92 -6.94 -11.28
CA MET A 135 4.80 -6.04 -11.58
C MET A 135 4.33 -6.11 -13.02
N ASP A 136 5.22 -6.33 -13.98
CA ASP A 136 4.82 -6.47 -15.39
C ASP A 136 3.83 -7.61 -15.58
N THR A 137 4.10 -8.77 -14.95
CA THR A 137 3.22 -9.94 -14.96
C THR A 137 1.93 -9.67 -14.21
N ILE A 138 2.00 -9.08 -13.02
CA ILE A 138 0.82 -8.77 -12.20
C ILE A 138 -0.11 -7.79 -12.92
N MET A 139 0.46 -6.73 -13.50
CA MET A 139 -0.30 -5.73 -14.26
C MET A 139 -0.92 -6.30 -15.54
N ASP A 140 -0.24 -7.26 -16.21
CA ASP A 140 -0.81 -7.95 -17.35
C ASP A 140 -2.02 -8.81 -16.95
N ILE A 141 -1.90 -9.59 -15.88
CA ILE A 141 -3.01 -10.36 -15.32
C ILE A 141 -4.18 -9.42 -14.94
N ALA A 142 -3.89 -8.34 -14.22
CA ALA A 142 -4.91 -7.39 -13.79
C ALA A 142 -5.67 -6.78 -14.99
N ARG A 143 -4.96 -6.38 -16.04
CA ARG A 143 -5.58 -5.84 -17.27
C ARG A 143 -6.47 -6.86 -17.96
N ARG A 144 -6.00 -8.11 -18.14
CA ARG A 144 -6.78 -9.17 -18.78
C ARG A 144 -8.08 -9.51 -18.03
N HIS A 145 -8.07 -9.38 -16.72
CA HIS A 145 -9.21 -9.70 -15.85
C HIS A 145 -9.95 -8.47 -15.32
N ASN A 146 -9.57 -7.26 -15.75
CA ASN A 146 -10.16 -6.00 -15.28
C ASN A 146 -10.15 -5.85 -13.76
N LEU A 147 -9.00 -6.14 -13.14
CA LEU A 147 -8.79 -6.06 -11.70
C LEU A 147 -8.03 -4.78 -11.31
N ILE A 148 -8.30 -4.30 -10.11
CA ILE A 148 -7.54 -3.20 -9.49
C ILE A 148 -6.24 -3.78 -8.91
N VAL A 149 -5.14 -3.03 -9.01
CA VAL A 149 -3.89 -3.35 -8.31
C VAL A 149 -3.64 -2.29 -7.25
N ILE A 150 -3.38 -2.73 -6.03
CA ILE A 150 -3.06 -1.87 -4.87
C ILE A 150 -1.73 -2.38 -4.32
N GLU A 151 -0.67 -1.62 -4.50
CA GLU A 151 0.66 -1.97 -4.04
C GLU A 151 0.85 -1.59 -2.57
N ASP A 152 1.29 -2.54 -1.74
CA ASP A 152 1.70 -2.34 -0.35
C ASP A 152 3.23 -2.34 -0.28
N ALA A 153 3.85 -1.17 0.13
CA ALA A 153 5.29 -0.93 0.05
C ALA A 153 5.86 -0.26 1.31
#